data_33a3406282110a6947032ba49c818812
#
_entry.id   33a3406282110a6947032ba49c818812
#
_cell.length_a   1.000
_cell.length_b   1.000
_cell.length_c   1.000
_cell.angle_alpha   90.00
_cell.angle_beta   90.00
_cell.angle_gamma   90.00
#
_symmetry.space_group_name_H-M   'P 1'
#
loop_
_entity.id
_entity.type
_entity.pdbx_description
1 polymer ?
#
loop_
_entity_poly.entity_id
_entity_poly.type
_entity_poly.pdbx_seq_one_letter_code
_entity_poly.pdbx_strand_id
1 'polypeptide(L)' 'MKAKVRIDTLSDALAFVKIISTLGGKIVLYDSEGLRVNSLLGVLHSIEFNELWCESDEDIRSRINEFIVND' A
#
# COMPACT_ATOMS: atom_id res chain seq x y z
N MET A 1 -3.68 12.27 0.22
CA MET A 1 -4.77 11.30 0.00
C MET A 1 -4.64 10.11 0.94
N LYS A 2 -5.70 9.38 1.12
CA LYS A 2 -5.71 8.12 1.86
C LYS A 2 -6.58 7.12 1.11
N ALA A 3 -6.07 5.93 0.86
CA ALA A 3 -6.77 4.90 0.10
C ALA A 3 -6.51 3.52 0.69
N LYS A 4 -7.53 2.67 0.63
CA LYS A 4 -7.38 1.26 0.99
C LYS A 4 -6.85 0.51 -0.22
N VAL A 5 -5.82 -0.28 -0.03
CA VAL A 5 -5.23 -1.10 -1.09
C VAL A 5 -5.32 -2.57 -0.74
N ARG A 6 -5.35 -3.39 -1.77
CA ARG A 6 -5.44 -4.84 -1.62
C ARG A 6 -4.22 -5.50 -2.27
N ILE A 7 -3.53 -6.30 -1.50
CA ILE A 7 -2.38 -7.07 -1.94
C ILE A 7 -2.72 -8.54 -1.75
N ASP A 8 -2.86 -9.28 -2.83
CA ASP A 8 -3.31 -10.68 -2.78
C ASP A 8 -2.19 -11.69 -2.89
N THR A 9 -1.08 -11.32 -3.53
CA THR A 9 0.02 -12.25 -3.79
C THR A 9 1.36 -11.60 -3.48
N LEU A 10 2.41 -12.44 -3.38
CA LEU A 10 3.77 -11.95 -3.26
C LEU A 10 4.16 -11.05 -4.44
N SER A 11 3.74 -11.42 -5.64
CA SER A 11 4.00 -10.63 -6.84
C SER A 11 3.38 -9.24 -6.73
N ASP A 12 2.15 -9.14 -6.23
CA ASP A 12 1.49 -7.87 -5.99
C ASP A 12 2.25 -7.03 -4.96
N ALA A 13 2.70 -7.66 -3.88
CA ALA A 13 3.43 -6.97 -2.83
C ALA A 13 4.74 -6.37 -3.37
N LEU A 14 5.49 -7.14 -4.15
CA LEU A 14 6.72 -6.68 -4.75
C LEU A 14 6.49 -5.51 -5.72
N ALA A 15 5.47 -5.64 -6.56
CA ALA A 15 5.11 -4.59 -7.52
C ALA A 15 4.69 -3.30 -6.80
N PHE A 16 3.86 -3.42 -5.77
CA PHE A 16 3.38 -2.28 -5.00
C PHE A 16 4.53 -1.54 -4.30
N VAL A 17 5.38 -2.28 -3.60
CA VAL A 17 6.53 -1.69 -2.92
C VAL A 17 7.48 -1.01 -3.91
N LYS A 18 7.69 -1.61 -5.07
CA LYS A 18 8.52 -1.04 -6.11
C LYS A 18 7.96 0.30 -6.60
N ILE A 19 6.66 0.35 -6.87
CA ILE A 19 6.00 1.58 -7.30
C ILE A 19 6.16 2.67 -6.25
N ILE A 20 5.86 2.36 -5.00
CA ILE A 20 5.94 3.32 -3.90
C ILE A 20 7.37 3.83 -3.73
N SER A 21 8.37 2.97 -3.85
CA SER A 21 9.76 3.38 -3.69
C SER A 21 10.26 4.31 -4.78
N THR A 22 9.59 4.36 -5.93
CA THR A 22 9.95 5.25 -7.04
C THR A 22 9.21 6.59 -6.99
N LEU A 23 8.17 6.69 -6.16
CA LEU A 23 7.39 7.93 -6.04
C LEU A 23 8.08 8.88 -5.06
N GLY A 24 8.05 10.17 -5.39
CA GLY A 24 8.52 11.21 -4.46
C GLY A 24 7.45 11.52 -3.43
N GLY A 25 7.84 12.27 -2.39
CA GLY A 25 6.93 12.71 -1.35
C GLY A 25 6.83 11.76 -0.17
N LYS A 26 5.90 12.06 0.72
CA LYS A 26 5.71 11.28 1.94
C LYS A 26 4.60 10.28 1.76
N ILE A 27 4.96 9.01 1.74
CA ILE A 27 4.00 7.92 1.63
C ILE A 27 4.13 7.05 2.87
N VAL A 28 3.01 6.82 3.54
CA VAL A 28 2.95 6.01 4.75
C VAL A 28 1.93 4.91 4.56
N LEU A 29 2.29 3.71 4.96
CA LEU A 29 1.40 2.56 4.91
C LEU A 29 0.99 2.17 6.33
N TYR A 30 -0.27 1.78 6.47
CA TYR A 30 -0.84 1.33 7.76
C TYR A 30 -1.54 -0.01 7.58
N ASP A 31 -1.45 -0.85 8.59
CA ASP A 31 -2.20 -2.10 8.61
C ASP A 31 -3.65 -1.87 9.13
N SER A 32 -4.38 -2.97 9.31
CA SER A 32 -5.77 -2.92 9.78
C SER A 32 -5.93 -2.32 11.19
N GLU A 33 -4.86 -2.34 11.97
CA GLU A 33 -4.87 -1.81 13.34
C GLU A 33 -4.36 -0.37 13.40
N GLY A 34 -4.02 0.21 12.26
CA GLY A 34 -3.49 1.56 12.20
C GLY A 34 -2.01 1.67 12.52
N LEU A 35 -1.30 0.54 12.58
CA LEU A 35 0.14 0.53 12.80
C LEU A 35 0.90 0.74 11.49
N ARG A 36 1.97 1.50 11.56
CA ARG A 36 2.78 1.79 10.38
C ARG A 36 3.47 0.53 9.83
N VAL A 37 3.39 0.39 8.52
CA VAL A 37 4.06 -0.67 7.77
C VAL A 37 5.15 -0.01 6.93
N ASN A 38 6.41 -0.27 7.24
CA ASN A 38 7.52 0.41 6.57
C ASN A 38 8.55 -0.53 5.94
N SER A 39 8.13 -1.76 5.65
CA SER A 39 8.99 -2.73 4.99
C SER A 39 8.18 -3.68 4.12
N LEU A 40 8.86 -4.36 3.20
CA LEU A 40 8.23 -5.40 2.38
C LEU A 40 7.61 -6.49 3.25
N LEU A 41 8.28 -6.85 4.34
CA LEU A 41 7.76 -7.87 5.26
C LEU A 41 6.41 -7.45 5.84
N GLY A 42 6.27 -6.19 6.24
CA GLY A 42 4.99 -5.67 6.73
C GLY A 42 3.89 -5.70 5.69
N VAL A 43 4.22 -5.38 4.43
CA VAL A 43 3.26 -5.46 3.33
C VAL A 43 2.84 -6.91 3.10
N LEU A 44 3.78 -7.85 3.14
CA LEU A 44 3.47 -9.27 3.03
C LEU A 44 2.55 -9.74 4.16
N HIS A 45 2.76 -9.24 5.36
CA HIS A 45 1.90 -9.55 6.51
C HIS A 45 0.46 -9.08 6.26
N SER A 46 0.28 -7.95 5.57
CA SER A 46 -1.04 -7.41 5.29
C SER A 46 -1.88 -8.29 4.34
N ILE A 47 -1.24 -9.16 3.56
CA ILE A 47 -1.95 -10.11 2.69
C ILE A 47 -2.87 -11.00 3.52
N GLU A 48 -2.37 -11.46 4.67
CA GLU A 48 -3.11 -12.34 5.56
C GLU A 48 -4.37 -11.68 6.12
N PHE A 49 -4.32 -10.37 6.33
CA PHE A 49 -5.44 -9.62 6.92
C PHE A 49 -6.28 -8.88 5.87
N ASN A 50 -5.91 -8.95 4.60
CA ASN A 50 -6.60 -8.31 3.49
C ASN A 50 -6.85 -6.81 3.68
N GLU A 51 -5.98 -6.14 4.44
CA GLU A 51 -6.19 -4.72 4.68
C GLU A 51 -4.86 -3.98 4.80
N LEU A 52 -4.69 -3.01 3.92
CA LEU A 52 -3.54 -2.12 3.92
C LEU A 52 -4.02 -0.75 3.49
N TRP A 53 -3.64 0.28 4.24
CA TRP A 53 -3.99 1.66 3.94
C TRP A 53 -2.76 2.42 3.47
N CYS A 54 -2.93 3.20 2.41
CA CYS A 54 -1.88 4.04 1.87
C CYS A 54 -2.27 5.51 2.05
N GLU A 55 -1.39 6.29 2.68
CA GLU A 55 -1.61 7.71 2.89
C GLU A 55 -0.43 8.48 2.30
N SER A 56 -0.72 9.55 1.56
CA SER A 56 0.32 10.39 0.99
C SER A 56 -0.12 11.84 0.97
N ASP A 57 0.86 12.75 0.92
CA ASP A 57 0.63 14.18 0.79
C ASP A 57 0.16 14.56 -0.63
N GLU A 58 0.50 13.77 -1.63
CA GLU A 58 0.08 13.97 -3.00
C GLU A 58 -0.93 12.89 -3.42
N ASP A 59 -1.70 13.16 -4.47
CA ASP A 59 -2.62 12.18 -5.03
C ASP A 59 -1.86 11.23 -5.95
N ILE A 60 -1.63 10.01 -5.47
CA ILE A 60 -0.91 8.97 -6.19
C ILE A 60 -1.83 7.86 -6.71
N ARG A 61 -3.15 8.06 -6.70
CA ARG A 61 -4.12 7.03 -7.09
C ARG A 61 -3.89 6.50 -8.49
N SER A 62 -3.47 7.35 -9.43
CA SER A 62 -3.19 6.92 -10.80
C SER A 62 -2.00 5.96 -10.88
N ARG A 63 -1.08 6.03 -9.92
CA ARG A 63 0.11 5.19 -9.89
C ARG A 63 -0.14 3.83 -9.26
N ILE A 64 -1.08 3.76 -8.33
CA ILE A 64 -1.39 2.53 -7.58
C ILE A 64 -2.81 2.04 -7.87
N ASN A 65 -3.39 2.48 -8.97
CA ASN A 65 -4.77 2.20 -9.35
C ASN A 65 -5.13 0.71 -9.34
N GLU A 66 -4.21 -0.16 -9.74
CA GLU A 66 -4.40 -1.61 -9.75
C GLU A 66 -4.69 -2.20 -8.37
N PHE A 67 -4.22 -1.53 -7.33
CA PHE A 67 -4.29 -2.03 -5.96
C PHE A 67 -5.40 -1.37 -5.14
N ILE A 68 -5.98 -0.29 -5.62
CA ILE A 68 -6.99 0.45 -4.87
C ILE A 68 -8.29 -0.35 -4.80
N VAL A 69 -8.84 -0.45 -3.60
CA VAL A 69 -10.14 -1.07 -3.38
C VAL A 69 -11.22 -0.01 -3.60
N ASN A 70 -12.08 -0.28 -4.56
CA ASN A 70 -13.23 0.58 -4.89
C ASN A 70 -14.50 -0.06 -4.34
N ASP A 71 -14.97 0.47 -3.25
CA ASP A 71 -16.21 0.03 -2.64
C ASP A 71 -17.35 0.98 -2.97
#